data_ac7c8e88e4e3c3c7019439e8dd7ff604
#
_entry.id   ac7c8e88e4e3c3c7019439e8dd7ff604
#
_cell.length_a   1.000
_cell.length_b   1.000
_cell.length_c   1.000
_cell.angle_alpha   90.00
_cell.angle_beta   90.00
_cell.angle_gamma   90.00
#
_symmetry.space_group_name_H-M   'P 1'
#
loop_
_entity.id
_entity.type
_entity.pdbx_description
1 polymer ?
#
loop_
_entity_poly.entity_id
_entity_poly.type
_entity_poly.pdbx_seq_one_letter_code
_entity_poly.pdbx_strand_id
1 'polypeptide(L)'
;MPSVLVTGAARGIGKSIVERLASTGWDVIAGVRSTADADAITKVNPQQISAVMLDVTSADHIAKLPEALPDRLDAIVNNAGVVVAGAIETVSTDEWRKQLEINIIGQLAVTRAVLPKLRQSHGRTVFISSVNGKISTPLIGAYCASKFALEAAADALRVELRPWRIPVVLVEPAQTDTDIWRNADTMVLETEAAMSPEQRALYAKHIAAMKKFVPMSQRMAVPAEKVAAVVEEALTARRPRARYVVGLGPKMQTAFVTNLPTALRDRMIATMMRLPRG
;
A
#
# COMPACT_ATOMS: atom_id res chain seq x y z
N MET A 1 -24.01 10.76 7.04
CA MET A 1 -22.86 10.83 6.10
C MET A 1 -22.33 9.42 5.89
N PRO A 2 -21.70 9.09 4.76
CA PRO A 2 -21.09 7.77 4.60
C PRO A 2 -19.87 7.65 5.52
N SER A 3 -19.62 6.44 6.05
CA SER A 3 -18.53 6.16 6.98
C SER A 3 -17.45 5.30 6.36
N VAL A 4 -16.17 5.57 6.67
CA VAL A 4 -15.02 4.83 6.12
C VAL A 4 -13.94 4.59 7.17
N LEU A 5 -13.46 3.35 7.23
CA LEU A 5 -12.25 3.00 7.98
C LEU A 5 -11.03 3.12 7.06
N VAL A 6 -9.98 3.83 7.51
CA VAL A 6 -8.70 3.94 6.79
C VAL A 6 -7.59 3.38 7.69
N THR A 7 -6.91 2.31 7.27
CA THR A 7 -5.80 1.74 8.04
C THR A 7 -4.47 2.44 7.74
N GLY A 8 -3.58 2.57 8.73
CA GLY A 8 -2.30 3.27 8.55
C GLY A 8 -2.49 4.77 8.26
N ALA A 9 -3.43 5.40 8.97
CA ALA A 9 -3.94 6.73 8.68
C ALA A 9 -3.05 7.89 9.16
N ALA A 10 -1.99 7.62 9.94
CA ALA A 10 -1.22 8.65 10.64
C ALA A 10 -0.36 9.53 9.72
N ARG A 11 0.04 9.04 8.55
CA ARG A 11 1.00 9.71 7.67
C ARG A 11 0.88 9.27 6.20
N GLY A 12 1.60 9.98 5.31
CA GLY A 12 1.71 9.65 3.88
C GLY A 12 0.36 9.53 3.18
N ILE A 13 0.19 8.48 2.38
CA ILE A 13 -1.05 8.23 1.61
C ILE A 13 -2.26 8.12 2.53
N GLY A 14 -2.14 7.39 3.67
CA GLY A 14 -3.25 7.21 4.60
C GLY A 14 -3.77 8.53 5.17
N LYS A 15 -2.87 9.43 5.59
CA LYS A 15 -3.23 10.76 6.07
C LYS A 15 -3.91 11.59 4.97
N SER A 16 -3.35 11.64 3.77
CA SER A 16 -3.96 12.36 2.65
C SER A 16 -5.35 11.82 2.28
N ILE A 17 -5.58 10.50 2.39
CA ILE A 17 -6.90 9.89 2.20
C ILE A 17 -7.88 10.37 3.27
N VAL A 18 -7.48 10.33 4.55
CA VAL A 18 -8.31 10.78 5.67
C VAL A 18 -8.71 12.25 5.50
N GLU A 19 -7.75 13.13 5.25
CA GLU A 19 -7.99 14.56 5.08
C GLU A 19 -8.93 14.84 3.91
N ARG A 20 -8.70 14.17 2.77
CA ARG A 20 -9.53 14.34 1.59
C ARG A 20 -10.96 13.85 1.82
N LEU A 21 -11.14 12.65 2.34
CA LEU A 21 -12.47 12.10 2.56
C LEU A 21 -13.26 12.90 3.58
N ALA A 22 -12.63 13.35 4.66
CA ALA A 22 -13.26 14.24 5.62
C ALA A 22 -13.69 15.57 4.98
N SER A 23 -12.86 16.16 4.11
CA SER A 23 -13.20 17.41 3.41
C SER A 23 -14.36 17.26 2.40
N THR A 24 -14.68 16.05 1.98
CA THR A 24 -15.76 15.74 1.04
C THR A 24 -16.99 15.08 1.69
N GLY A 25 -17.09 15.17 3.02
CA GLY A 25 -18.30 14.81 3.77
C GLY A 25 -18.41 13.35 4.19
N TRP A 26 -17.27 12.66 4.32
CA TRP A 26 -17.22 11.31 4.92
C TRP A 26 -16.96 11.40 6.43
N ASP A 27 -17.60 10.53 7.20
CA ASP A 27 -17.19 10.22 8.57
C ASP A 27 -16.03 9.24 8.53
N VAL A 28 -14.82 9.72 8.83
CA VAL A 28 -13.59 8.95 8.67
C VAL A 28 -13.13 8.41 10.01
N ILE A 29 -12.97 7.08 10.09
CA ILE A 29 -12.37 6.40 11.23
C ILE A 29 -10.91 6.10 10.86
N ALA A 30 -9.99 6.83 11.48
CA ALA A 30 -8.56 6.70 11.25
C ALA A 30 -7.97 5.58 12.12
N GLY A 31 -7.55 4.47 11.50
CA GLY A 31 -6.82 3.40 12.17
C GLY A 31 -5.36 3.77 12.36
N VAL A 32 -4.95 3.97 13.62
CA VAL A 32 -3.61 4.42 14.01
C VAL A 32 -3.01 3.52 15.10
N ARG A 33 -1.68 3.60 15.32
CA ARG A 33 -0.98 2.72 16.26
C ARG A 33 -0.55 3.38 17.56
N SER A 34 -0.71 4.68 17.68
CA SER A 34 -0.38 5.43 18.90
C SER A 34 -1.42 6.48 19.23
N THR A 35 -1.55 6.81 20.50
CA THR A 35 -2.44 7.91 20.97
C THR A 35 -1.99 9.25 20.41
N ALA A 36 -0.69 9.49 20.27
CA ALA A 36 -0.17 10.70 19.67
C ALA A 36 -0.61 10.85 18.20
N ASP A 37 -0.59 9.76 17.42
CA ASP A 37 -1.11 9.76 16.04
C ASP A 37 -2.63 9.99 16.01
N ALA A 38 -3.37 9.39 16.97
CA ALA A 38 -4.81 9.59 17.10
C ALA A 38 -5.15 11.07 17.36
N ASP A 39 -4.49 11.68 18.33
CA ASP A 39 -4.67 13.09 18.66
C ASP A 39 -4.32 14.02 17.49
N ALA A 40 -3.22 13.73 16.80
CA ALA A 40 -2.77 14.53 15.67
C ALA A 40 -3.74 14.48 14.49
N ILE A 41 -4.22 13.29 14.11
CA ILE A 41 -5.10 13.15 12.94
C ILE A 41 -6.52 13.68 13.24
N THR A 42 -7.05 13.47 14.43
CA THR A 42 -8.38 13.96 14.83
C THR A 42 -8.43 15.49 14.86
N LYS A 43 -7.36 16.16 15.25
CA LYS A 43 -7.28 17.64 15.25
C LYS A 43 -7.41 18.26 13.86
N VAL A 44 -7.18 17.52 12.79
CA VAL A 44 -7.32 18.04 11.40
C VAL A 44 -8.77 18.43 11.11
N ASN A 45 -9.73 17.60 11.51
CA ASN A 45 -11.17 17.87 11.41
C ASN A 45 -11.93 17.09 12.48
N PRO A 46 -12.06 17.64 13.72
CA PRO A 46 -12.65 16.91 14.84
C PRO A 46 -14.12 16.51 14.67
N GLN A 47 -14.82 17.14 13.71
CA GLN A 47 -16.22 16.82 13.44
C GLN A 47 -16.40 15.60 12.53
N GLN A 48 -15.42 15.29 11.71
CA GLN A 48 -15.52 14.21 10.70
C GLN A 48 -14.43 13.15 10.82
N ILE A 49 -13.43 13.36 11.66
CA ILE A 49 -12.36 12.40 11.86
C ILE A 49 -12.38 11.92 13.31
N SER A 50 -12.61 10.63 13.47
CA SER A 50 -12.38 9.90 14.71
C SER A 50 -11.18 8.96 14.54
N ALA A 51 -10.62 8.46 15.63
CA ALA A 51 -9.50 7.53 15.58
C ALA A 51 -9.81 6.24 16.32
N VAL A 52 -9.26 5.13 15.84
CA VAL A 52 -9.28 3.82 16.49
C VAL A 52 -7.86 3.26 16.58
N MET A 53 -7.52 2.67 17.74
CA MET A 53 -6.24 1.99 17.90
C MET A 53 -6.25 0.71 17.07
N LEU A 54 -5.44 0.68 16.01
CA LEU A 54 -5.40 -0.42 15.06
C LEU A 54 -3.97 -0.68 14.56
N ASP A 55 -3.35 -1.69 15.12
CA ASP A 55 -2.22 -2.39 14.49
C ASP A 55 -2.79 -3.58 13.74
N VAL A 56 -2.56 -3.64 12.42
CA VAL A 56 -3.10 -4.70 11.55
C VAL A 56 -2.46 -6.07 11.82
N THR A 57 -1.41 -6.13 12.64
CA THR A 57 -0.77 -7.38 13.09
C THR A 57 -1.22 -7.81 14.48
N SER A 58 -2.02 -7.00 15.18
CA SER A 58 -2.53 -7.31 16.50
C SER A 58 -3.88 -8.02 16.43
N ALA A 59 -3.91 -9.29 16.80
CA ALA A 59 -5.14 -10.05 16.88
C ALA A 59 -6.17 -9.40 17.82
N ASP A 60 -5.72 -8.81 18.94
CA ASP A 60 -6.58 -8.14 19.92
C ASP A 60 -7.22 -6.87 19.35
N HIS A 61 -6.44 -6.05 18.61
CA HIS A 61 -7.00 -4.84 17.96
C HIS A 61 -8.03 -5.23 16.90
N ILE A 62 -7.74 -6.28 16.12
CA ILE A 62 -8.65 -6.75 15.07
C ILE A 62 -9.93 -7.34 15.67
N ALA A 63 -9.83 -8.11 16.76
CA ALA A 63 -11.00 -8.70 17.44
C ALA A 63 -11.94 -7.63 18.02
N LYS A 64 -11.40 -6.54 18.57
CA LYS A 64 -12.15 -5.42 19.15
C LYS A 64 -12.67 -4.43 18.12
N LEU A 65 -12.15 -4.47 16.89
CA LEU A 65 -12.46 -3.50 15.86
C LEU A 65 -13.95 -3.38 15.52
N PRO A 66 -14.73 -4.48 15.38
CA PRO A 66 -16.16 -4.37 15.09
C PRO A 66 -16.96 -3.59 16.14
N GLU A 67 -16.57 -3.67 17.40
CA GLU A 67 -17.22 -2.95 18.50
C GLU A 67 -16.84 -1.46 18.53
N ALA A 68 -15.62 -1.14 18.09
CA ALA A 68 -15.12 0.22 18.02
C ALA A 68 -15.61 1.00 16.78
N LEU A 69 -16.26 0.35 15.83
CA LEU A 69 -16.78 0.96 14.62
C LEU A 69 -18.29 1.21 14.72
N PRO A 70 -18.82 2.23 14.01
CA PRO A 70 -20.26 2.47 13.94
C PRO A 70 -21.00 1.24 13.40
N ASP A 71 -22.30 1.13 13.70
CA ASP A 71 -23.13 0.00 13.26
C ASP A 71 -23.14 -0.14 11.74
N ARG A 72 -23.10 0.97 11.03
CA ARG A 72 -22.99 1.02 9.59
C ARG A 72 -21.59 1.48 9.18
N LEU A 73 -20.91 0.68 8.35
CA LEU A 73 -19.64 1.03 7.72
C LEU A 73 -19.80 0.95 6.20
N ASP A 74 -19.66 2.08 5.51
CA ASP A 74 -19.86 2.16 4.06
C ASP A 74 -18.61 1.81 3.25
N ALA A 75 -17.42 1.92 3.84
CA ALA A 75 -16.18 1.54 3.17
C ALA A 75 -15.04 1.19 4.13
N ILE A 76 -14.07 0.42 3.59
CA ILE A 76 -12.74 0.26 4.18
C ILE A 76 -11.68 0.58 3.13
N VAL A 77 -10.65 1.33 3.55
CA VAL A 77 -9.42 1.56 2.78
C VAL A 77 -8.25 0.88 3.51
N ASN A 78 -7.83 -0.26 2.99
CA ASN A 78 -6.67 -1.00 3.46
C ASN A 78 -5.39 -0.35 2.92
N ASN A 79 -4.84 0.60 3.68
CA ASN A 79 -3.65 1.37 3.30
C ASN A 79 -2.40 0.98 4.10
N ALA A 80 -2.54 0.41 5.30
CA ALA A 80 -1.40 0.01 6.12
C ALA A 80 -0.41 -0.86 5.33
N GLY A 81 0.87 -0.50 5.35
CA GLY A 81 1.90 -1.22 4.63
C GLY A 81 3.31 -0.73 4.93
N VAL A 82 4.27 -1.59 4.67
CA VAL A 82 5.70 -1.33 4.81
C VAL A 82 6.46 -1.81 3.58
N VAL A 83 7.71 -1.39 3.46
CA VAL A 83 8.65 -1.87 2.44
C VAL A 83 9.86 -2.44 3.15
N VAL A 84 10.18 -3.70 2.88
CA VAL A 84 11.47 -4.32 3.21
C VAL A 84 12.32 -4.30 1.96
N ALA A 85 13.49 -3.66 2.05
CA ALA A 85 14.47 -3.58 0.98
C ALA A 85 15.61 -4.57 1.21
N GLY A 86 16.18 -5.07 0.12
CA GLY A 86 17.31 -6.00 0.11
C GLY A 86 17.24 -6.96 -1.07
N ALA A 87 18.38 -7.55 -1.43
CA ALA A 87 18.41 -8.67 -2.36
C ALA A 87 17.69 -9.87 -1.70
N ILE A 88 17.02 -10.69 -2.50
CA ILE A 88 16.21 -11.80 -1.95
C ILE A 88 17.01 -12.69 -1.00
N GLU A 89 18.27 -12.96 -1.29
CA GLU A 89 19.13 -13.80 -0.45
C GLU A 89 19.66 -13.09 0.81
N THR A 90 19.57 -11.75 0.87
CA THR A 90 20.08 -10.97 2.03
C THR A 90 18.97 -10.59 3.00
N VAL A 91 17.72 -10.67 2.61
CA VAL A 91 16.57 -10.39 3.47
C VAL A 91 16.30 -11.58 4.38
N SER A 92 16.31 -11.37 5.69
CA SER A 92 16.04 -12.41 6.67
C SER A 92 14.62 -12.98 6.57
N THR A 93 14.45 -14.23 7.02
CA THR A 93 13.11 -14.86 7.06
C THR A 93 12.13 -14.05 7.91
N ASP A 94 12.58 -13.40 8.98
CA ASP A 94 11.71 -12.61 9.85
C ASP A 94 11.28 -11.30 9.20
N GLU A 95 12.15 -10.67 8.40
CA GLU A 95 11.75 -9.52 7.57
C GLU A 95 10.76 -9.92 6.48
N TRP A 96 10.93 -11.10 5.85
CA TRP A 96 9.93 -11.66 4.94
C TRP A 96 8.59 -11.86 5.63
N ARG A 97 8.58 -12.49 6.82
CA ARG A 97 7.35 -12.67 7.61
C ARG A 97 6.68 -11.35 7.95
N LYS A 98 7.46 -10.37 8.44
CA LYS A 98 6.97 -9.02 8.74
C LYS A 98 6.36 -8.34 7.53
N GLN A 99 7.01 -8.45 6.35
CA GLN A 99 6.51 -7.87 5.11
C GLN A 99 5.15 -8.46 4.72
N LEU A 100 5.02 -9.79 4.77
CA LEU A 100 3.79 -10.48 4.41
C LEU A 100 2.70 -10.29 5.47
N GLU A 101 3.07 -10.32 6.75
CA GLU A 101 2.14 -10.12 7.86
C GLU A 101 1.42 -8.77 7.75
N ILE A 102 2.17 -7.68 7.54
CA ILE A 102 1.58 -6.35 7.46
C ILE A 102 0.84 -6.14 6.13
N ASN A 103 1.49 -6.47 5.00
CA ASN A 103 0.98 -6.07 3.68
C ASN A 103 -0.12 -6.97 3.14
N ILE A 104 -0.29 -8.18 3.69
CA ILE A 104 -1.26 -9.16 3.24
C ILE A 104 -2.14 -9.65 4.40
N ILE A 105 -1.55 -10.39 5.35
CA ILE A 105 -2.33 -11.12 6.36
C ILE A 105 -3.16 -10.14 7.19
N GLY A 106 -2.52 -9.08 7.68
CA GLY A 106 -3.17 -8.04 8.48
C GLY A 106 -4.28 -7.31 7.72
N GLN A 107 -4.04 -6.92 6.45
CA GLN A 107 -5.07 -6.25 5.65
C GLN A 107 -6.29 -7.15 5.40
N LEU A 108 -6.07 -8.43 5.12
CA LEU A 108 -7.15 -9.40 4.94
C LEU A 108 -7.87 -9.68 6.27
N ALA A 109 -7.15 -9.76 7.38
CA ALA A 109 -7.73 -9.96 8.71
C ALA A 109 -8.62 -8.79 9.12
N VAL A 110 -8.17 -7.55 8.93
CA VAL A 110 -9.00 -6.34 9.16
C VAL A 110 -10.22 -6.34 8.24
N THR A 111 -10.04 -6.61 6.94
CA THR A 111 -11.15 -6.69 5.99
C THR A 111 -12.18 -7.71 6.45
N ARG A 112 -11.74 -8.93 6.83
CA ARG A 112 -12.62 -9.99 7.33
C ARG A 112 -13.42 -9.57 8.56
N ALA A 113 -12.78 -8.87 9.50
CA ALA A 113 -13.44 -8.39 10.72
C ALA A 113 -14.59 -7.41 10.45
N VAL A 114 -14.46 -6.58 9.40
CA VAL A 114 -15.48 -5.56 9.05
C VAL A 114 -16.48 -6.02 7.98
N LEU A 115 -16.27 -7.17 7.33
CA LEU A 115 -17.17 -7.67 6.28
C LEU A 115 -18.64 -7.75 6.71
N PRO A 116 -19.01 -8.15 7.95
CA PRO A 116 -20.41 -8.14 8.38
C PRO A 116 -21.07 -6.76 8.24
N LYS A 117 -20.37 -5.69 8.63
CA LYS A 117 -20.86 -4.31 8.52
C LYS A 117 -20.94 -3.84 7.07
N LEU A 118 -19.96 -4.21 6.23
CA LEU A 118 -19.98 -3.93 4.80
C LEU A 118 -21.10 -4.66 4.06
N ARG A 119 -21.47 -5.86 4.50
CA ARG A 119 -22.65 -6.57 3.92
C ARG A 119 -23.96 -5.84 4.22
N GLN A 120 -24.12 -5.29 5.41
CA GLN A 120 -25.31 -4.54 5.81
C GLN A 120 -25.45 -3.24 5.01
N SER A 121 -24.36 -2.56 4.75
CA SER A 121 -24.34 -1.28 4.02
C SER A 121 -24.28 -1.42 2.51
N HIS A 122 -24.00 -2.61 1.97
CA HIS A 122 -23.54 -2.83 0.60
C HIS A 122 -22.32 -1.97 0.28
N GLY A 123 -21.41 -1.90 1.24
CA GLY A 123 -20.23 -1.02 1.24
C GLY A 123 -19.15 -1.42 0.25
N ARG A 124 -17.94 -0.86 0.38
CA ARG A 124 -16.80 -1.08 -0.53
C ARG A 124 -15.53 -1.44 0.20
N THR A 125 -14.70 -2.22 -0.47
CA THR A 125 -13.33 -2.51 -0.01
C THR A 125 -12.33 -1.95 -1.02
N VAL A 126 -11.42 -1.09 -0.55
CA VAL A 126 -10.31 -0.54 -1.34
C VAL A 126 -9.01 -1.04 -0.72
N PHE A 127 -8.12 -1.58 -1.56
CA PHE A 127 -6.76 -1.93 -1.17
C PHE A 127 -5.77 -1.00 -1.87
N ILE A 128 -4.85 -0.42 -1.10
CA ILE A 128 -3.71 0.31 -1.66
C ILE A 128 -2.63 -0.71 -2.02
N SER A 129 -2.62 -1.08 -3.30
CA SER A 129 -1.62 -1.94 -3.90
C SER A 129 -0.39 -1.13 -4.36
N SER A 130 0.17 -1.44 -5.49
CA SER A 130 1.27 -0.74 -6.15
C SER A 130 1.38 -1.21 -7.60
N VAL A 131 2.02 -0.43 -8.47
CA VAL A 131 2.51 -0.93 -9.77
C VAL A 131 3.46 -2.12 -9.57
N ASN A 132 4.09 -2.22 -8.39
CA ASN A 132 4.91 -3.36 -8.00
C ASN A 132 4.12 -4.61 -7.62
N GLY A 133 2.80 -4.58 -7.66
CA GLY A 133 1.94 -5.77 -7.67
C GLY A 133 1.82 -6.43 -9.04
N LYS A 134 2.42 -5.83 -10.08
CA LYS A 134 2.44 -6.34 -11.47
C LYS A 134 3.82 -6.41 -12.09
N ILE A 135 4.77 -5.65 -11.56
CA ILE A 135 6.14 -5.58 -12.05
C ILE A 135 7.06 -5.77 -10.85
N SER A 136 7.90 -6.80 -10.89
CA SER A 136 8.90 -7.04 -9.84
C SER A 136 10.10 -6.15 -10.05
N THR A 137 10.48 -5.41 -9.01
CA THR A 137 11.65 -4.54 -8.99
C THR A 137 12.75 -5.21 -8.15
N PRO A 138 13.98 -5.37 -8.66
CA PRO A 138 15.11 -5.88 -7.89
C PRO A 138 15.35 -5.08 -6.62
N LEU A 139 15.87 -5.73 -5.58
CA LEU A 139 16.20 -5.18 -4.25
C LEU A 139 15.00 -4.74 -3.40
N ILE A 140 13.78 -4.98 -3.86
CA ILE A 140 12.53 -4.89 -3.09
C ILE A 140 11.64 -6.11 -3.37
N GLY A 141 12.25 -7.28 -3.57
CA GLY A 141 11.55 -8.51 -3.96
C GLY A 141 10.47 -8.93 -2.96
N ALA A 142 10.74 -8.83 -1.66
CA ALA A 142 9.77 -9.15 -0.61
C ALA A 142 8.53 -8.25 -0.68
N TYR A 143 8.72 -6.94 -0.91
CA TYR A 143 7.63 -6.00 -1.12
C TYR A 143 6.82 -6.34 -2.38
N CYS A 144 7.50 -6.57 -3.52
CA CYS A 144 6.82 -6.95 -4.76
C CYS A 144 5.97 -8.21 -4.54
N ALA A 145 6.54 -9.27 -3.94
CA ALA A 145 5.82 -10.50 -3.64
C ALA A 145 4.57 -10.25 -2.80
N SER A 146 4.65 -9.37 -1.76
CA SER A 146 3.49 -9.01 -0.94
C SER A 146 2.41 -8.30 -1.76
N LYS A 147 2.77 -7.42 -2.70
CA LYS A 147 1.80 -6.70 -3.54
C LYS A 147 1.20 -7.60 -4.64
N PHE A 148 1.97 -8.52 -5.23
CA PHE A 148 1.42 -9.55 -6.12
C PHE A 148 0.41 -10.46 -5.38
N ALA A 149 0.73 -10.87 -4.16
CA ALA A 149 -0.19 -11.65 -3.33
C ALA A 149 -1.47 -10.87 -2.99
N LEU A 150 -1.36 -9.55 -2.71
CA LEU A 150 -2.51 -8.69 -2.47
C LEU A 150 -3.41 -8.56 -3.71
N GLU A 151 -2.82 -8.41 -4.91
CA GLU A 151 -3.56 -8.39 -6.18
C GLU A 151 -4.37 -9.67 -6.36
N ALA A 152 -3.75 -10.83 -6.15
CA ALA A 152 -4.42 -12.13 -6.28
C ALA A 152 -5.54 -12.31 -5.25
N ALA A 153 -5.29 -11.95 -3.98
CA ALA A 153 -6.28 -12.04 -2.91
C ALA A 153 -7.49 -11.12 -3.16
N ALA A 154 -7.25 -9.88 -3.62
CA ALA A 154 -8.31 -8.93 -3.95
C ALA A 154 -9.13 -9.40 -5.17
N ASP A 155 -8.51 -10.03 -6.16
CA ASP A 155 -9.22 -10.60 -7.31
C ASP A 155 -10.16 -11.74 -6.90
N ALA A 156 -9.71 -12.65 -6.03
CA ALA A 156 -10.54 -13.71 -5.48
C ALA A 156 -11.70 -13.12 -4.68
N LEU A 157 -11.39 -12.22 -3.73
CA LEU A 157 -12.36 -11.58 -2.86
C LEU A 157 -13.44 -10.82 -3.66
N ARG A 158 -13.08 -10.18 -4.76
CA ARG A 158 -14.01 -9.47 -5.63
C ARG A 158 -15.08 -10.40 -6.23
N VAL A 159 -14.68 -11.61 -6.60
CA VAL A 159 -15.61 -12.61 -7.14
C VAL A 159 -16.48 -13.20 -6.01
N GLU A 160 -15.87 -13.51 -4.86
CA GLU A 160 -16.55 -14.03 -3.69
C GLU A 160 -17.60 -13.08 -3.14
N LEU A 161 -17.35 -11.76 -3.15
CA LEU A 161 -18.27 -10.76 -2.60
C LEU A 161 -19.36 -10.27 -3.57
N ARG A 162 -19.38 -10.76 -4.82
CA ARG A 162 -20.42 -10.42 -5.81
C ARG A 162 -21.87 -10.62 -5.32
N PRO A 163 -22.21 -11.72 -4.62
CA PRO A 163 -23.59 -11.92 -4.15
C PRO A 163 -24.09 -10.78 -3.24
N TRP A 164 -23.17 -10.16 -2.47
CA TRP A 164 -23.51 -9.05 -1.57
C TRP A 164 -23.32 -7.67 -2.22
N ARG A 165 -22.97 -7.61 -3.52
CA ARG A 165 -22.72 -6.36 -4.26
C ARG A 165 -21.68 -5.45 -3.60
N ILE A 166 -20.66 -6.04 -2.96
CA ILE A 166 -19.55 -5.32 -2.35
C ILE A 166 -18.41 -5.22 -3.38
N PRO A 167 -18.17 -4.04 -3.97
CA PRO A 167 -17.03 -3.85 -4.86
C PRO A 167 -15.71 -3.99 -4.10
N VAL A 168 -14.76 -4.69 -4.71
CA VAL A 168 -13.37 -4.77 -4.26
C VAL A 168 -12.49 -4.09 -5.29
N VAL A 169 -11.77 -3.05 -4.88
CA VAL A 169 -11.01 -2.15 -5.74
C VAL A 169 -9.55 -2.14 -5.32
N LEU A 170 -8.66 -2.18 -6.29
CA LEU A 170 -7.23 -1.99 -6.11
C LEU A 170 -6.84 -0.60 -6.64
N VAL A 171 -6.18 0.18 -5.81
CA VAL A 171 -5.50 1.42 -6.21
C VAL A 171 -4.02 1.12 -6.29
N GLU A 172 -3.42 1.36 -7.45
CA GLU A 172 -2.06 0.98 -7.80
C GLU A 172 -1.17 2.24 -7.98
N PRO A 173 -0.66 2.83 -6.89
CA PRO A 173 0.29 3.93 -7.00
C PRO A 173 1.63 3.47 -7.58
N ALA A 174 2.28 4.37 -8.32
CA ALA A 174 3.71 4.31 -8.58
C ALA A 174 4.47 4.97 -7.41
N GLN A 175 5.69 5.48 -7.66
CA GLN A 175 6.42 6.25 -6.66
C GLN A 175 5.56 7.41 -6.17
N THR A 176 5.30 7.44 -4.87
CA THR A 176 4.45 8.46 -4.25
C THR A 176 5.26 9.21 -3.20
N ASP A 177 5.17 10.52 -3.20
CA ASP A 177 5.85 11.38 -2.22
C ASP A 177 5.29 11.15 -0.82
N THR A 178 5.95 10.26 -0.10
CA THR A 178 5.61 9.83 1.27
C THR A 178 6.90 9.65 2.07
N ASP A 179 6.78 9.57 3.40
CA ASP A 179 7.94 9.34 4.27
C ASP A 179 8.71 8.06 3.90
N ILE A 180 8.00 6.99 3.50
CA ILE A 180 8.64 5.74 3.03
C ILE A 180 9.55 6.03 1.85
N TRP A 181 9.08 6.83 0.90
CA TRP A 181 9.82 7.14 -0.32
C TRP A 181 10.90 8.20 -0.10
N ARG A 182 10.62 9.21 0.75
CA ARG A 182 11.61 10.23 1.15
C ARG A 182 12.79 9.61 1.88
N ASN A 183 12.54 8.57 2.69
CA ASN A 183 13.57 7.84 3.44
C ASN A 183 14.21 6.67 2.67
N ALA A 184 13.93 6.53 1.36
CA ALA A 184 14.47 5.43 0.57
C ALA A 184 16.00 5.41 0.48
N ASP A 185 16.66 6.58 0.51
CA ASP A 185 18.13 6.67 0.57
C ASP A 185 18.66 6.08 1.88
N THR A 186 18.04 6.42 3.01
CA THR A 186 18.37 5.84 4.32
C THR A 186 18.15 4.33 4.33
N MET A 187 17.06 3.86 3.74
CA MET A 187 16.76 2.43 3.62
C MET A 187 17.83 1.68 2.81
N VAL A 188 18.39 2.28 1.75
CA VAL A 188 19.51 1.68 1.00
C VAL A 188 20.77 1.58 1.88
N LEU A 189 21.07 2.60 2.69
CA LEU A 189 22.22 2.59 3.61
C LEU A 189 22.04 1.56 4.74
N GLU A 190 20.85 1.47 5.32
CA GLU A 190 20.52 0.48 6.36
C GLU A 190 20.62 -0.95 5.81
N THR A 191 20.11 -1.18 4.60
CA THR A 191 20.20 -2.47 3.91
C THR A 191 21.66 -2.86 3.68
N GLU A 192 22.50 -1.92 3.23
CA GLU A 192 23.93 -2.14 3.03
C GLU A 192 24.66 -2.44 4.35
N ALA A 193 24.31 -1.71 5.41
CA ALA A 193 24.91 -1.90 6.74
C ALA A 193 24.55 -3.26 7.37
N ALA A 194 23.36 -3.78 7.08
CA ALA A 194 22.89 -5.08 7.59
C ALA A 194 23.55 -6.28 6.87
N MET A 195 24.19 -6.06 5.72
CA MET A 195 24.84 -7.14 4.96
C MET A 195 26.19 -7.58 5.60
N SER A 196 26.51 -8.87 5.46
CA SER A 196 27.86 -9.36 5.77
C SER A 196 28.90 -8.74 4.81
N PRO A 197 30.21 -8.75 5.15
CA PRO A 197 31.25 -8.27 4.24
C PRO A 197 31.21 -8.95 2.86
N GLU A 198 30.94 -10.27 2.83
CA GLU A 198 30.84 -11.06 1.62
C GLU A 198 29.62 -10.66 0.77
N GLN A 199 28.46 -10.52 1.39
CA GLN A 199 27.23 -10.07 0.73
C GLN A 199 27.40 -8.65 0.17
N ARG A 200 28.04 -7.77 0.94
CA ARG A 200 28.32 -6.40 0.51
C ARG A 200 29.23 -6.35 -0.71
N ALA A 201 30.24 -7.21 -0.77
CA ALA A 201 31.12 -7.34 -1.92
C ALA A 201 30.36 -7.84 -3.16
N LEU A 202 29.52 -8.87 -3.01
CA LEU A 202 28.70 -9.43 -4.09
C LEU A 202 27.70 -8.40 -4.66
N TYR A 203 27.04 -7.63 -3.79
CA TYR A 203 25.99 -6.67 -4.18
C TYR A 203 26.49 -5.24 -4.37
N ALA A 204 27.80 -4.97 -4.26
CA ALA A 204 28.35 -3.61 -4.32
C ALA A 204 27.88 -2.82 -5.55
N LYS A 205 27.85 -3.44 -6.74
CA LYS A 205 27.40 -2.80 -7.98
C LYS A 205 25.88 -2.53 -7.97
N HIS A 206 25.08 -3.42 -7.37
CA HIS A 206 23.64 -3.26 -7.25
C HIS A 206 23.30 -2.11 -6.28
N ILE A 207 23.99 -2.05 -5.14
CA ILE A 207 23.84 -0.97 -4.16
C ILE A 207 24.22 0.38 -4.78
N ALA A 208 25.34 0.45 -5.49
CA ALA A 208 25.76 1.67 -6.20
C ALA A 208 24.74 2.11 -7.26
N ALA A 209 24.10 1.16 -7.95
CA ALA A 209 23.02 1.46 -8.90
C ALA A 209 21.79 2.03 -8.18
N MET A 210 21.39 1.46 -7.04
CA MET A 210 20.26 1.96 -6.24
C MET A 210 20.51 3.36 -5.68
N LYS A 211 21.70 3.63 -5.16
CA LYS A 211 22.10 4.98 -4.70
C LYS A 211 21.95 6.06 -5.77
N LYS A 212 22.03 5.69 -7.05
CA LYS A 212 21.79 6.59 -8.18
C LYS A 212 20.34 6.62 -8.65
N PHE A 213 19.67 5.46 -8.60
CA PHE A 213 18.29 5.31 -9.07
C PHE A 213 17.28 5.97 -8.15
N VAL A 214 17.44 5.81 -6.82
CA VAL A 214 16.47 6.33 -5.83
C VAL A 214 16.28 7.84 -5.94
N PRO A 215 17.32 8.70 -5.91
CA PRO A 215 17.15 10.15 -6.02
C PRO A 215 16.53 10.59 -7.34
N MET A 216 16.86 9.90 -8.45
CA MET A 216 16.25 10.17 -9.75
C MET A 216 14.76 9.84 -9.73
N SER A 217 14.39 8.74 -9.13
CA SER A 217 13.03 8.24 -9.04
C SER A 217 12.17 9.09 -8.08
N GLN A 218 12.75 9.60 -6.99
CA GLN A 218 12.09 10.53 -6.07
C GLN A 218 11.58 11.79 -6.76
N ARG A 219 12.35 12.32 -7.73
CA ARG A 219 11.94 13.52 -8.51
C ARG A 219 10.70 13.29 -9.37
N MET A 220 10.36 12.04 -9.66
CA MET A 220 9.17 11.66 -10.44
C MET A 220 8.01 11.21 -9.57
N ALA A 221 8.16 11.27 -8.24
CA ALA A 221 7.13 10.84 -7.32
C ALA A 221 5.86 11.71 -7.46
N VAL A 222 4.71 11.06 -7.44
CA VAL A 222 3.43 11.76 -7.46
C VAL A 222 3.03 12.17 -6.05
N PRO A 223 2.38 13.32 -5.85
CA PRO A 223 1.85 13.73 -4.55
C PRO A 223 0.86 12.71 -3.99
N ALA A 224 0.86 12.52 -2.66
CA ALA A 224 -0.06 11.62 -1.98
C ALA A 224 -1.54 12.01 -2.19
N GLU A 225 -1.81 13.30 -2.37
CA GLU A 225 -3.13 13.87 -2.66
C GLU A 225 -3.71 13.33 -3.98
N LYS A 226 -2.87 13.01 -4.97
CA LYS A 226 -3.35 12.37 -6.21
C LYS A 226 -3.82 10.94 -5.96
N VAL A 227 -3.16 10.21 -5.05
CA VAL A 227 -3.62 8.89 -4.64
C VAL A 227 -4.95 9.00 -3.90
N ALA A 228 -5.05 9.95 -2.97
CA ALA A 228 -6.27 10.22 -2.22
C ALA A 228 -7.45 10.57 -3.14
N ALA A 229 -7.23 11.37 -4.18
CA ALA A 229 -8.26 11.69 -5.18
C ALA A 229 -8.76 10.47 -5.94
N VAL A 230 -7.86 9.54 -6.28
CA VAL A 230 -8.22 8.28 -6.95
C VAL A 230 -8.97 7.34 -6.00
N VAL A 231 -8.63 7.33 -4.71
CA VAL A 231 -9.38 6.57 -3.69
C VAL A 231 -10.80 7.13 -3.56
N GLU A 232 -10.97 8.44 -3.49
CA GLU A 232 -12.30 9.08 -3.47
C GLU A 232 -13.10 8.72 -4.73
N GLU A 233 -12.51 8.81 -5.93
CA GLU A 233 -13.16 8.36 -7.18
C GLU A 233 -13.61 6.90 -7.06
N ALA A 234 -12.75 6.01 -6.56
CA ALA A 234 -13.08 4.59 -6.37
C ALA A 234 -14.23 4.38 -5.36
N LEU A 235 -14.31 5.21 -4.33
CA LEU A 235 -15.36 5.15 -3.31
C LEU A 235 -16.69 5.74 -3.79
N THR A 236 -16.68 6.77 -4.64
CA THR A 236 -17.90 7.51 -5.04
C THR A 236 -18.46 7.07 -6.41
N ALA A 237 -17.64 6.46 -7.28
CA ALA A 237 -18.09 6.01 -8.59
C ALA A 237 -19.27 5.04 -8.49
N ARG A 238 -20.33 5.27 -9.29
CA ARG A 238 -21.51 4.38 -9.33
C ARG A 238 -21.14 2.94 -9.70
N ARG A 239 -20.17 2.76 -10.61
CA ARG A 239 -19.62 1.46 -11.03
C ARG A 239 -18.10 1.56 -11.00
N PRO A 240 -17.46 1.31 -9.85
CA PRO A 240 -16.00 1.44 -9.75
C PRO A 240 -15.30 0.40 -10.63
N ARG A 241 -14.18 0.78 -11.21
CA ARG A 241 -13.27 -0.14 -11.88
C ARG A 241 -12.61 -1.05 -10.84
N ALA A 242 -12.25 -2.26 -11.24
CA ALA A 242 -11.51 -3.16 -10.35
C ALA A 242 -10.12 -2.63 -9.98
N ARG A 243 -9.52 -1.81 -10.86
CA ARG A 243 -8.15 -1.27 -10.70
C ARG A 243 -8.06 0.18 -11.15
N TYR A 244 -7.28 0.95 -10.39
CA TYR A 244 -6.94 2.34 -10.66
C TYR A 244 -5.43 2.53 -10.54
N VAL A 245 -4.71 2.56 -11.67
CA VAL A 245 -3.29 2.98 -11.68
C VAL A 245 -3.22 4.49 -11.55
N VAL A 246 -2.44 4.97 -10.58
CA VAL A 246 -2.33 6.40 -10.30
C VAL A 246 -1.32 7.07 -11.23
N GLY A 247 -1.80 8.02 -12.02
CA GLY A 247 -1.00 8.76 -12.99
C GLY A 247 -1.03 8.16 -14.41
N LEU A 248 -1.00 9.03 -15.43
CA LEU A 248 -1.08 8.61 -16.83
C LEU A 248 0.20 7.89 -17.27
N GLY A 249 1.37 8.45 -16.94
CA GLY A 249 2.66 7.84 -17.27
C GLY A 249 2.83 6.44 -16.69
N PRO A 250 2.66 6.25 -15.36
CA PRO A 250 2.67 4.92 -14.74
C PRO A 250 1.66 3.95 -15.34
N LYS A 251 0.46 4.41 -15.69
CA LYS A 251 -0.57 3.57 -16.31
C LYS A 251 -0.11 3.01 -17.66
N MET A 252 0.43 3.86 -18.53
CA MET A 252 0.94 3.42 -19.84
C MET A 252 2.16 2.52 -19.69
N GLN A 253 3.09 2.89 -18.83
CA GLN A 253 4.30 2.10 -18.56
C GLN A 253 3.96 0.70 -18.01
N THR A 254 3.08 0.62 -17.00
CA THR A 254 2.67 -0.66 -16.42
C THR A 254 2.00 -1.54 -17.48
N ALA A 255 1.05 -0.99 -18.25
CA ALA A 255 0.38 -1.74 -19.32
C ALA A 255 1.36 -2.26 -20.38
N PHE A 256 2.36 -1.47 -20.74
CA PHE A 256 3.39 -1.89 -21.70
C PHE A 256 4.29 -2.99 -21.11
N VAL A 257 4.86 -2.75 -19.92
CA VAL A 257 5.87 -3.65 -19.31
C VAL A 257 5.28 -5.01 -18.96
N THR A 258 4.05 -5.06 -18.47
CA THR A 258 3.40 -6.33 -18.08
C THR A 258 3.12 -7.25 -19.27
N ASN A 259 3.01 -6.69 -20.47
CA ASN A 259 2.76 -7.47 -21.69
C ASN A 259 4.04 -7.84 -22.47
N LEU A 260 5.23 -7.45 -22.00
CA LEU A 260 6.49 -7.84 -22.62
C LEU A 260 6.83 -9.31 -22.30
N PRO A 261 7.45 -10.03 -23.25
CA PRO A 261 8.12 -11.29 -22.94
C PRO A 261 9.12 -11.12 -21.80
N THR A 262 9.22 -12.13 -20.91
CA THR A 262 10.01 -12.06 -19.67
C THR A 262 11.44 -11.59 -19.91
N ALA A 263 12.14 -12.14 -20.89
CA ALA A 263 13.53 -11.76 -21.18
C ALA A 263 13.69 -10.28 -21.56
N LEU A 264 12.74 -9.72 -22.33
CA LEU A 264 12.74 -8.31 -22.71
C LEU A 264 12.41 -7.40 -21.50
N ARG A 265 11.45 -7.82 -20.70
CA ARG A 265 11.07 -7.12 -19.46
C ARG A 265 12.25 -7.06 -18.50
N ASP A 266 12.91 -8.16 -18.22
CA ASP A 266 14.05 -8.25 -17.33
C ASP A 266 15.22 -7.39 -17.81
N ARG A 267 15.54 -7.44 -19.11
CA ARG A 267 16.56 -6.59 -19.73
C ARG A 267 16.22 -5.11 -19.61
N MET A 268 14.96 -4.75 -19.79
CA MET A 268 14.50 -3.37 -19.67
C MET A 268 14.62 -2.87 -18.23
N ILE A 269 14.17 -3.66 -17.25
CA ILE A 269 14.28 -3.33 -15.82
C ILE A 269 15.75 -3.17 -15.41
N ALA A 270 16.60 -4.13 -15.76
CA ALA A 270 18.03 -4.08 -15.46
C ALA A 270 18.69 -2.84 -16.08
N THR A 271 18.34 -2.48 -17.31
CA THR A 271 18.89 -1.30 -17.99
C THR A 271 18.41 -0.01 -17.35
N MET A 272 17.12 0.10 -17.04
CA MET A 272 16.52 1.28 -16.39
C MET A 272 17.13 1.52 -15.00
N MET A 273 17.36 0.48 -14.24
CA MET A 273 17.97 0.54 -12.90
C MET A 273 19.50 0.57 -12.95
N ARG A 274 20.12 0.51 -14.16
CA ARG A 274 21.57 0.48 -14.34
C ARG A 274 22.25 -0.66 -13.58
N LEU A 275 21.58 -1.80 -13.49
CA LEU A 275 22.14 -2.98 -12.85
C LEU A 275 23.31 -3.55 -13.66
N PRO A 276 24.26 -4.28 -13.01
CA PRO A 276 25.36 -4.92 -13.70
C PRO A 276 24.83 -5.88 -14.78
N ARG A 277 25.52 -5.89 -15.91
CA ARG A 277 25.28 -6.87 -16.98
C ARG A 277 26.19 -8.07 -16.71
N GLY A 278 25.62 -9.26 -16.82
CA GLY A 278 26.40 -10.50 -16.83
C GLY A 278 27.26 -10.63 -18.08
#